data_bd9cd5c236a6b3e180ef213590f1b257
#
_entry.id   bd9cd5c236a6b3e180ef213590f1b257
#
_cell.length_a   1.000
_cell.length_b   1.000
_cell.length_c   1.000
_cell.angle_alpha   90.00
_cell.angle_beta   90.00
_cell.angle_gamma   90.00
#
_symmetry.space_group_name_H-M   'P 1'
#
loop_
_entity.id
_entity.type
_entity.pdbx_description
1 polymer ?
#
loop_
_entity_poly.entity_id
_entity_poly.type
_entity_poly.pdbx_seq_one_letter_code
_entity_poly.pdbx_strand_id
1 'polypeptide(L)'
;TQGSAADLEHWIADELSDDMFAQPLRDTPADPFGRISGRYCITASNIAKYDSWHGLVVLQEPHPLHFEQEHIRDYLDVALRWIRAASMHDPQARYPLITWNCLPKSGATIIHGHWQIAIARGMPYVRVEAWRRAMLQYRIEAGRDYLADLAAIHLALGLDLGLLGVEAFTHLTPLRNREVVIMASNSVENIQHLADAIYAVLRRLIDRLGVQSFNMAIALPPLGPTTESWQGFPILVRIGDRGSALTNRNDLGAMELYGTGVISADPFEVAEGLR
;
A
#
# COMPACT_ATOMS: atom_id res chain seq x y z
N THR A 1 -20.84 17.13 9.08
CA THR A 1 -19.75 17.53 9.97
C THR A 1 -18.74 16.39 9.96
N GLN A 2 -17.50 16.66 9.58
CA GLN A 2 -16.38 15.75 9.85
C GLN A 2 -16.19 15.72 11.37
N GLY A 3 -16.16 14.54 11.98
CA GLY A 3 -15.83 14.41 13.40
C GLY A 3 -14.43 14.99 13.66
N SER A 4 -14.21 15.49 14.87
CA SER A 4 -12.90 16.03 15.27
C SER A 4 -11.85 14.90 15.38
N ALA A 5 -10.57 15.26 15.43
CA ALA A 5 -9.51 14.30 15.70
C ALA A 5 -9.73 13.58 17.05
N ALA A 6 -10.21 14.31 18.07
CA ALA A 6 -10.53 13.72 19.37
C ALA A 6 -11.67 12.70 19.31
N ASP A 7 -12.70 12.94 18.47
CA ASP A 7 -13.79 11.98 18.25
C ASP A 7 -13.25 10.69 17.57
N LEU A 8 -12.30 10.82 16.65
CA LEU A 8 -11.65 9.70 15.97
C LEU A 8 -10.83 8.86 16.95
N GLU A 9 -10.00 9.49 17.78
CA GLU A 9 -9.18 8.82 18.79
C GLU A 9 -10.06 8.04 19.79
N HIS A 10 -11.13 8.68 20.27
CA HIS A 10 -12.06 8.03 21.21
C HIS A 10 -12.76 6.83 20.56
N TRP A 11 -13.25 6.99 19.32
CA TRP A 11 -13.89 5.90 18.59
C TRP A 11 -12.93 4.73 18.34
N ILE A 12 -11.67 4.98 17.93
CA ILE A 12 -10.68 3.92 17.73
C ILE A 12 -10.38 3.20 19.06
N ALA A 13 -10.26 3.94 20.17
CA ALA A 13 -10.01 3.34 21.48
C ALA A 13 -11.17 2.44 21.94
N ASP A 14 -12.41 2.84 21.68
CA ASP A 14 -13.60 2.03 21.99
C ASP A 14 -13.62 0.74 21.17
N GLU A 15 -13.37 0.82 19.87
CA GLU A 15 -13.33 -0.34 18.96
C GLU A 15 -12.18 -1.33 19.32
N LEU A 16 -11.05 -0.82 19.80
CA LEU A 16 -9.92 -1.63 20.26
C LEU A 16 -10.17 -2.31 21.61
N SER A 17 -11.27 -2.02 22.29
CA SER A 17 -11.63 -2.69 23.57
C SER A 17 -11.95 -4.18 23.40
N ASP A 18 -12.41 -4.61 22.21
CA ASP A 18 -12.64 -6.01 21.82
C ASP A 18 -11.73 -6.39 20.63
N ASP A 19 -10.43 -6.32 20.85
CA ASP A 19 -9.42 -6.43 19.81
C ASP A 19 -9.08 -7.90 19.48
N MET A 20 -9.50 -8.36 18.32
CA MET A 20 -9.21 -9.71 17.80
C MET A 20 -7.71 -9.98 17.59
N PHE A 21 -6.88 -8.95 17.47
CA PHE A 21 -5.44 -9.07 17.27
C PHE A 21 -4.61 -8.75 18.51
N ALA A 22 -5.25 -8.51 19.67
CA ALA A 22 -4.54 -8.23 20.93
C ALA A 22 -3.54 -9.34 21.33
N GLN A 23 -3.85 -10.59 20.99
CA GLN A 23 -2.98 -11.74 21.27
C GLN A 23 -2.79 -12.59 19.98
N PRO A 24 -2.05 -12.08 19.00
CA PRO A 24 -2.00 -12.69 17.66
C PRO A 24 -1.41 -14.10 17.68
N LEU A 25 -0.54 -14.43 18.63
CA LEU A 25 0.01 -15.79 18.77
C LEU A 25 -1.05 -16.83 19.18
N ARG A 26 -2.05 -16.41 19.95
CA ARG A 26 -3.13 -17.28 20.43
C ARG A 26 -4.33 -17.29 19.48
N ASP A 27 -4.71 -16.11 18.98
CA ASP A 27 -6.01 -15.89 18.37
C ASP A 27 -5.97 -15.92 16.83
N THR A 28 -4.80 -16.04 16.23
CA THR A 28 -4.65 -16.18 14.77
C THR A 28 -3.92 -17.46 14.39
N PRO A 29 -4.17 -18.04 13.20
CA PRO A 29 -3.41 -19.19 12.71
C PRO A 29 -2.02 -18.78 12.19
N ALA A 30 -1.07 -19.73 12.19
CA ALA A 30 0.21 -19.59 11.52
C ALA A 30 0.17 -20.17 10.11
N ASP A 31 1.08 -19.70 9.24
CA ASP A 31 1.31 -20.33 7.94
C ASP A 31 2.08 -21.67 8.09
N PRO A 32 2.10 -22.54 7.06
CA PRO A 32 2.83 -23.82 7.11
C PRO A 32 4.33 -23.68 7.41
N PHE A 33 4.93 -22.56 7.04
CA PHE A 33 6.33 -22.24 7.35
C PHE A 33 6.50 -21.49 8.69
N GLY A 34 5.43 -21.42 9.49
CA GLY A 34 5.42 -20.72 10.78
C GLY A 34 5.13 -19.23 10.65
N ARG A 35 5.54 -18.48 11.67
CA ARG A 35 5.39 -17.02 11.74
C ARG A 35 6.73 -16.34 11.54
N ILE A 36 6.68 -15.14 10.99
CA ILE A 36 7.84 -14.26 10.89
C ILE A 36 7.61 -13.09 11.85
N SER A 37 8.54 -12.91 12.78
CA SER A 37 8.49 -11.83 13.75
C SER A 37 9.44 -10.71 13.35
N GLY A 38 8.98 -9.49 13.47
CA GLY A 38 9.74 -8.26 13.52
C GLY A 38 9.95 -7.80 14.95
N ARG A 39 10.43 -6.59 15.10
CA ARG A 39 10.51 -5.89 16.38
C ARG A 39 9.14 -5.32 16.80
N TYR A 40 8.36 -4.88 15.82
CA TYR A 40 7.10 -4.15 16.01
C TYR A 40 5.90 -4.83 15.36
N CYS A 41 6.05 -6.02 14.82
CA CYS A 41 4.97 -6.76 14.18
C CYS A 41 5.24 -8.27 14.15
N ILE A 42 4.17 -9.03 13.85
CA ILE A 42 4.25 -10.48 13.65
C ILE A 42 3.31 -10.91 12.53
N THR A 43 3.68 -11.96 11.78
CA THR A 43 2.80 -12.47 10.74
C THR A 43 1.77 -13.46 11.26
N ALA A 44 0.63 -13.49 10.59
CA ALA A 44 -0.42 -14.49 10.75
C ALA A 44 -0.93 -14.94 9.38
N SER A 45 -1.50 -16.15 9.31
CA SER A 45 -2.21 -16.60 8.12
C SER A 45 -3.61 -16.01 8.11
N ASN A 46 -4.03 -15.38 7.01
CA ASN A 46 -5.41 -14.89 6.92
C ASN A 46 -6.37 -16.08 6.78
N ILE A 47 -7.45 -16.10 7.57
CA ILE A 47 -8.49 -17.14 7.50
C ILE A 47 -9.42 -16.94 6.31
N ALA A 48 -9.68 -15.68 5.92
CA ALA A 48 -10.49 -15.30 4.76
C ALA A 48 -9.61 -15.09 3.53
N LYS A 49 -8.97 -16.15 3.06
CA LYS A 49 -8.04 -16.10 1.93
C LYS A 49 -8.79 -15.80 0.63
N TYR A 50 -8.32 -14.80 -0.10
CA TYR A 50 -8.78 -14.49 -1.46
C TYR A 50 -7.74 -14.82 -2.54
N ASP A 51 -6.62 -15.41 -2.14
CA ASP A 51 -5.60 -15.92 -3.08
C ASP A 51 -4.91 -17.17 -2.53
N SER A 52 -4.01 -17.77 -3.32
CA SER A 52 -3.27 -18.99 -2.93
C SER A 52 -2.49 -18.81 -1.64
N TRP A 53 -1.86 -17.65 -1.48
CA TRP A 53 -1.20 -17.22 -0.27
C TRP A 53 -1.76 -15.88 0.17
N HIS A 54 -2.26 -15.82 1.39
CA HIS A 54 -2.78 -14.59 1.99
C HIS A 54 -2.42 -14.57 3.47
N GLY A 55 -1.47 -13.74 3.81
CA GLY A 55 -0.98 -13.51 5.16
C GLY A 55 -1.30 -12.10 5.66
N LEU A 56 -1.09 -11.91 6.95
CA LEU A 56 -1.21 -10.64 7.65
C LEU A 56 0.13 -10.28 8.28
N VAL A 57 0.44 -8.98 8.35
CA VAL A 57 1.40 -8.40 9.28
C VAL A 57 0.60 -7.68 10.35
N VAL A 58 0.45 -8.30 11.51
CA VAL A 58 -0.27 -7.73 12.65
C VAL A 58 0.70 -6.82 13.40
N LEU A 59 0.34 -5.55 13.56
CA LEU A 59 1.17 -4.54 14.18
C LEU A 59 1.14 -4.71 15.72
N GLN A 60 2.24 -4.38 16.38
CA GLN A 60 2.29 -4.36 17.85
C GLN A 60 1.55 -3.15 18.42
N GLU A 61 1.62 -2.01 17.70
CA GLU A 61 0.80 -0.84 17.98
C GLU A 61 -0.58 -1.05 17.38
N PRO A 62 -1.64 -1.21 18.20
CA PRO A 62 -2.97 -1.52 17.68
C PRO A 62 -3.62 -0.34 16.97
N HIS A 63 -3.29 0.90 17.36
CA HIS A 63 -3.86 2.10 16.74
C HIS A 63 -3.28 2.31 15.33
N PRO A 64 -4.07 2.18 14.24
CA PRO A 64 -3.54 2.10 12.88
C PRO A 64 -2.95 3.42 12.34
N LEU A 65 -3.15 4.54 13.04
CA LEU A 65 -2.56 5.83 12.67
C LEU A 65 -1.34 6.20 13.54
N HIS A 66 -1.02 5.40 14.56
CA HIS A 66 0.13 5.58 15.43
C HIS A 66 1.29 4.70 14.96
N PHE A 67 2.18 5.26 14.17
CA PHE A 67 3.37 4.57 13.68
C PHE A 67 4.52 5.55 13.50
N GLU A 68 5.73 5.02 13.69
CA GLU A 68 6.99 5.72 13.49
C GLU A 68 7.73 5.17 12.27
N GLN A 69 8.79 5.85 11.84
CA GLN A 69 9.59 5.45 10.67
C GLN A 69 10.14 4.03 10.81
N GLU A 70 10.63 3.68 12.00
CA GLU A 70 11.18 2.35 12.28
C GLU A 70 10.11 1.25 12.24
N HIS A 71 8.84 1.59 12.55
CA HIS A 71 7.72 0.68 12.41
C HIS A 71 7.49 0.31 10.94
N ILE A 72 7.42 1.32 10.06
CA ILE A 72 7.21 1.08 8.61
C ILE A 72 8.36 0.27 8.00
N ARG A 73 9.61 0.51 8.43
CA ARG A 73 10.78 -0.28 8.02
C ARG A 73 10.63 -1.74 8.44
N ASP A 74 10.23 -2.00 9.67
CA ASP A 74 10.05 -3.34 10.21
C ASP A 74 8.89 -4.08 9.53
N TYR A 75 7.76 -3.40 9.31
CA TYR A 75 6.59 -3.98 8.65
C TYR A 75 6.91 -4.40 7.22
N LEU A 76 7.64 -3.56 6.47
CA LEU A 76 8.06 -3.87 5.11
C LEU A 76 9.06 -5.02 5.08
N ASP A 77 10.06 -5.05 5.98
CA ASP A 77 11.02 -6.15 6.09
C ASP A 77 10.32 -7.47 6.38
N VAL A 78 9.43 -7.50 7.38
CA VAL A 78 8.65 -8.69 7.75
C VAL A 78 7.78 -9.17 6.59
N ALA A 79 7.11 -8.25 5.89
CA ALA A 79 6.31 -8.59 4.72
C ALA A 79 7.15 -9.22 3.60
N LEU A 80 8.33 -8.66 3.31
CA LEU A 80 9.24 -9.21 2.30
C LEU A 80 9.83 -10.56 2.69
N ARG A 81 10.14 -10.77 3.98
CA ARG A 81 10.57 -12.09 4.48
C ARG A 81 9.47 -13.13 4.38
N TRP A 82 8.23 -12.74 4.68
CA TRP A 82 7.05 -13.61 4.51
C TRP A 82 6.84 -14.01 3.04
N ILE A 83 6.94 -13.04 2.12
CA ILE A 83 6.84 -13.27 0.68
C ILE A 83 7.89 -14.28 0.21
N ARG A 84 9.14 -14.14 0.66
CA ARG A 84 10.21 -15.10 0.33
C ARG A 84 9.92 -16.49 0.87
N ALA A 85 9.47 -16.61 2.13
CA ALA A 85 9.14 -17.89 2.74
C ALA A 85 7.98 -18.59 2.02
N ALA A 86 6.93 -17.87 1.67
CA ALA A 86 5.80 -18.39 0.91
C ALA A 86 6.21 -18.84 -0.50
N SER A 87 7.04 -18.05 -1.21
CA SER A 87 7.57 -18.41 -2.53
C SER A 87 8.48 -19.63 -2.52
N MET A 88 9.28 -19.82 -1.46
CA MET A 88 10.09 -21.03 -1.29
C MET A 88 9.22 -22.26 -1.04
N HIS A 89 8.11 -22.10 -0.35
CA HIS A 89 7.15 -23.16 -0.08
C HIS A 89 6.29 -23.51 -1.31
N ASP A 90 6.05 -22.50 -2.16
CA ASP A 90 5.24 -22.61 -3.37
C ASP A 90 5.83 -21.78 -4.51
N PRO A 91 6.71 -22.37 -5.33
CA PRO A 91 7.35 -21.68 -6.45
C PRO A 91 6.40 -21.19 -7.55
N GLN A 92 5.13 -21.62 -7.52
CA GLN A 92 4.11 -21.14 -8.46
C GLN A 92 3.45 -19.82 -8.01
N ALA A 93 3.54 -19.49 -6.72
CA ALA A 93 3.10 -18.21 -6.16
C ALA A 93 4.16 -17.13 -6.49
N ARG A 94 3.90 -16.33 -7.52
CA ARG A 94 4.90 -15.45 -8.13
C ARG A 94 4.59 -13.97 -8.10
N TYR A 95 3.30 -13.59 -7.96
CA TYR A 95 2.85 -12.21 -8.11
C TYR A 95 2.46 -11.62 -6.76
N PRO A 96 3.40 -11.05 -6.00
CA PRO A 96 3.13 -10.52 -4.67
C PRO A 96 2.49 -9.15 -4.73
N LEU A 97 1.60 -8.91 -3.77
CA LEU A 97 0.98 -7.63 -3.50
C LEU A 97 0.87 -7.45 -1.99
N ILE A 98 1.32 -6.30 -1.49
CA ILE A 98 1.12 -5.91 -0.10
C ILE A 98 0.08 -4.80 -0.08
N THR A 99 -0.86 -4.85 0.87
CA THR A 99 -1.88 -3.80 1.02
C THR A 99 -2.04 -3.40 2.47
N TRP A 100 -2.45 -2.16 2.67
CA TRP A 100 -2.92 -1.64 3.95
C TRP A 100 -4.25 -0.94 3.75
N ASN A 101 -5.29 -1.50 4.34
CA ASN A 101 -6.58 -0.86 4.47
C ASN A 101 -6.62 -0.23 5.86
N CYS A 102 -6.50 1.08 5.95
CA CYS A 102 -6.48 1.79 7.22
C CYS A 102 -7.88 2.28 7.57
N LEU A 103 -8.49 1.64 8.56
CA LEU A 103 -9.83 1.89 9.08
C LEU A 103 -10.98 1.44 8.14
N PRO A 104 -12.22 1.29 8.61
CA PRO A 104 -13.33 0.69 7.87
C PRO A 104 -13.69 1.41 6.57
N LYS A 105 -13.51 2.73 6.51
CA LYS A 105 -13.76 3.50 5.30
C LYS A 105 -12.89 3.05 4.12
N SER A 106 -11.71 2.54 4.41
CA SER A 106 -10.81 1.94 3.41
C SER A 106 -11.09 0.46 3.10
N GLY A 107 -12.05 -0.15 3.80
CA GLY A 107 -12.38 -1.56 3.68
C GLY A 107 -11.75 -2.47 4.73
N ALA A 108 -11.17 -1.91 5.81
CA ALA A 108 -10.73 -2.71 6.95
C ALA A 108 -11.94 -3.24 7.73
N THR A 109 -11.93 -4.52 8.06
CA THR A 109 -12.94 -5.14 8.95
C THR A 109 -12.50 -5.19 10.41
N ILE A 110 -11.21 -5.00 10.66
CA ILE A 110 -10.59 -4.99 11.99
C ILE A 110 -9.85 -3.66 12.13
N ILE A 111 -10.07 -2.99 13.27
CA ILE A 111 -9.49 -1.67 13.55
C ILE A 111 -8.00 -1.76 13.85
N HIS A 112 -7.59 -2.79 14.61
CA HIS A 112 -6.18 -3.04 14.91
C HIS A 112 -5.32 -2.97 13.65
N GLY A 113 -4.27 -2.17 13.69
CA GLY A 113 -3.38 -1.96 12.54
C GLY A 113 -2.80 -3.25 12.00
N HIS A 114 -3.01 -3.51 10.71
CA HIS A 114 -2.45 -4.68 10.05
C HIS A 114 -2.26 -4.44 8.56
N TRP A 115 -1.20 -5.00 8.00
CA TRP A 115 -1.02 -5.11 6.55
C TRP A 115 -1.50 -6.47 6.08
N GLN A 116 -1.87 -6.56 4.81
CA GLN A 116 -2.19 -7.83 4.15
C GLN A 116 -1.14 -8.11 3.08
N ILE A 117 -0.78 -9.38 2.95
CA ILE A 117 0.16 -9.84 1.95
C ILE A 117 -0.51 -10.95 1.15
N ALA A 118 -0.61 -10.78 -0.16
CA ALA A 118 -1.14 -11.81 -1.03
C ALA A 118 -0.14 -12.15 -2.13
N ILE A 119 -0.09 -13.42 -2.54
CA ILE A 119 0.73 -13.85 -3.68
C ILE A 119 -0.15 -14.69 -4.60
N ALA A 120 -0.39 -14.18 -5.81
CA ALA A 120 -1.16 -14.88 -6.82
C ALA A 120 -0.31 -15.89 -7.59
N ARG A 121 -1.00 -16.97 -8.04
CA ARG A 121 -0.49 -17.93 -9.02
C ARG A 121 -1.02 -17.57 -10.41
N GLY A 122 -0.28 -17.95 -11.43
CA GLY A 122 -0.75 -17.95 -12.82
C GLY A 122 -0.75 -16.58 -13.51
N MET A 123 -1.25 -15.53 -12.85
CA MET A 123 -1.31 -14.18 -13.44
C MET A 123 -1.22 -13.09 -12.35
N PRO A 124 -0.69 -11.91 -12.67
CA PRO A 124 -0.67 -10.78 -11.76
C PRO A 124 -2.06 -10.19 -11.57
N TYR A 125 -2.25 -9.42 -10.50
CA TYR A 125 -3.49 -8.69 -10.26
C TYR A 125 -3.80 -7.73 -11.41
N VAL A 126 -5.08 -7.62 -11.76
CA VAL A 126 -5.55 -6.94 -12.98
C VAL A 126 -4.97 -5.55 -13.17
N ARG A 127 -4.88 -4.76 -12.10
CA ARG A 127 -4.32 -3.40 -12.20
C ARG A 127 -2.81 -3.40 -12.42
N VAL A 128 -2.09 -4.34 -11.81
CA VAL A 128 -0.65 -4.52 -12.01
C VAL A 128 -0.36 -4.94 -13.46
N GLU A 129 -1.15 -5.88 -13.99
CA GLU A 129 -1.06 -6.32 -15.39
C GLU A 129 -1.37 -5.18 -16.38
N ALA A 130 -2.38 -4.36 -16.07
CA ALA A 130 -2.69 -3.20 -16.90
C ALA A 130 -1.51 -2.22 -16.99
N TRP A 131 -0.84 -1.94 -15.86
CA TRP A 131 0.35 -1.09 -15.83
C TRP A 131 1.50 -1.72 -16.61
N ARG A 132 1.79 -3.00 -16.37
CA ARG A 132 2.84 -3.74 -17.10
C ARG A 132 2.63 -3.68 -18.61
N ARG A 133 1.39 -3.93 -19.06
CA ARG A 133 1.06 -3.85 -20.50
C ARG A 133 1.22 -2.44 -21.06
N ALA A 134 0.75 -1.42 -20.35
CA ALA A 134 0.90 -0.02 -20.75
C ALA A 134 2.38 0.36 -20.91
N MET A 135 3.22 -0.04 -19.94
CA MET A 135 4.67 0.19 -20.01
C MET A 135 5.32 -0.49 -21.21
N LEU A 136 4.96 -1.75 -21.46
CA LEU A 136 5.48 -2.50 -22.59
C LEU A 136 5.04 -1.88 -23.93
N GLN A 137 3.77 -1.52 -24.06
CA GLN A 137 3.21 -0.89 -25.26
C GLN A 137 3.90 0.47 -25.53
N TYR A 138 4.05 1.30 -24.50
CA TYR A 138 4.75 2.57 -24.62
C TYR A 138 6.20 2.41 -25.08
N ARG A 139 6.90 1.40 -24.53
CA ARG A 139 8.27 1.10 -24.96
C ARG A 139 8.34 0.68 -26.44
N ILE A 140 7.39 -0.10 -26.93
CA ILE A 140 7.30 -0.51 -28.34
C ILE A 140 7.02 0.70 -29.23
N GLU A 141 6.10 1.57 -28.87
CA GLU A 141 5.65 2.69 -29.68
C GLU A 141 6.61 3.89 -29.61
N ALA A 142 7.06 4.26 -28.40
CA ALA A 142 7.89 5.45 -28.19
C ALA A 142 9.39 5.17 -28.07
N GLY A 143 9.81 3.90 -27.91
CA GLY A 143 11.20 3.53 -27.68
C GLY A 143 11.75 3.99 -26.32
N ARG A 144 10.88 4.38 -25.39
CA ARG A 144 11.22 5.02 -24.10
C ARG A 144 10.64 4.25 -22.92
N ASP A 145 11.10 4.56 -21.72
CA ASP A 145 10.55 4.01 -20.49
C ASP A 145 9.36 4.87 -20.02
N TYR A 146 8.19 4.23 -19.91
CA TYR A 146 6.94 4.90 -19.52
C TYR A 146 7.04 5.55 -18.12
N LEU A 147 7.59 4.83 -17.14
CA LEU A 147 7.61 5.32 -15.75
C LEU A 147 8.66 6.42 -15.56
N ALA A 148 9.78 6.33 -16.27
CA ALA A 148 10.77 7.41 -16.28
C ALA A 148 10.19 8.69 -16.89
N ASP A 149 9.45 8.59 -17.98
CA ASP A 149 8.78 9.74 -18.59
C ASP A 149 7.64 10.27 -17.71
N LEU A 150 6.89 9.37 -17.06
CA LEU A 150 5.85 9.75 -16.11
C LEU A 150 6.42 10.56 -14.93
N ALA A 151 7.52 10.09 -14.32
CA ALA A 151 8.20 10.81 -13.25
C ALA A 151 8.73 12.16 -13.70
N ALA A 152 9.37 12.20 -14.88
CA ALA A 152 9.91 13.45 -15.46
C ALA A 152 8.82 14.49 -15.72
N ILE A 153 7.65 14.07 -16.20
CA ILE A 153 6.51 14.96 -16.42
C ILE A 153 5.99 15.50 -15.08
N HIS A 154 5.84 14.64 -14.06
CA HIS A 154 5.37 15.08 -12.74
C HIS A 154 6.36 16.04 -12.07
N LEU A 155 7.67 15.80 -12.21
CA LEU A 155 8.71 16.72 -11.76
C LEU A 155 8.61 18.08 -12.49
N ALA A 156 8.50 18.05 -13.82
CA ALA A 156 8.39 19.28 -14.62
C ALA A 156 7.14 20.11 -14.30
N LEU A 157 6.05 19.46 -13.87
CA LEU A 157 4.81 20.11 -13.44
C LEU A 157 4.83 20.54 -11.97
N GLY A 158 5.91 20.24 -11.24
CA GLY A 158 5.97 20.55 -9.80
C GLY A 158 5.05 19.66 -8.95
N LEU A 159 4.83 18.41 -9.33
CA LEU A 159 4.04 17.43 -8.58
C LEU A 159 4.93 16.45 -7.80
N ASP A 160 6.25 16.51 -7.99
CA ASP A 160 7.24 15.73 -7.28
C ASP A 160 7.32 16.11 -5.79
N LEU A 161 7.56 15.14 -4.93
CA LEU A 161 7.63 15.31 -3.48
C LEU A 161 9.06 15.42 -2.92
N GLY A 162 10.08 15.31 -3.77
CA GLY A 162 11.49 15.48 -3.40
C GLY A 162 12.00 14.46 -2.37
N LEU A 163 11.55 13.20 -2.42
CA LEU A 163 11.97 12.17 -1.48
C LEU A 163 13.23 11.44 -1.95
N LEU A 164 14.15 11.19 -1.04
CA LEU A 164 15.45 10.60 -1.36
C LEU A 164 15.33 9.13 -1.78
N GLY A 165 16.02 8.78 -2.86
CA GLY A 165 16.19 7.38 -3.31
C GLY A 165 14.96 6.75 -3.96
N VAL A 166 13.91 7.51 -4.17
CA VAL A 166 12.67 7.09 -4.84
C VAL A 166 12.12 8.18 -5.74
N GLU A 167 11.32 7.81 -6.73
CA GLU A 167 10.46 8.74 -7.45
C GLU A 167 9.10 8.80 -6.74
N ALA A 168 8.72 9.95 -6.20
CA ALA A 168 7.47 10.12 -5.46
C ALA A 168 6.74 11.39 -5.90
N PHE A 169 5.48 11.27 -6.29
CA PHE A 169 4.69 12.39 -6.78
C PHE A 169 3.19 12.22 -6.52
N THR A 170 2.47 13.35 -6.46
CA THR A 170 1.01 13.34 -6.54
C THR A 170 0.58 13.09 -7.97
N HIS A 171 -0.30 12.11 -8.19
CA HIS A 171 -0.64 11.65 -9.53
C HIS A 171 -1.52 12.68 -10.26
N LEU A 172 -1.13 13.12 -11.46
CA LEU A 172 -1.87 14.11 -12.26
C LEU A 172 -3.27 13.62 -12.66
N THR A 173 -3.41 12.31 -12.90
CA THR A 173 -4.69 11.66 -13.22
C THR A 173 -5.02 10.60 -12.18
N PRO A 174 -5.35 11.01 -10.93
CA PRO A 174 -5.49 10.09 -9.83
C PRO A 174 -6.72 9.19 -9.97
N LEU A 175 -6.69 8.02 -9.36
CA LEU A 175 -7.85 7.13 -9.21
C LEU A 175 -8.55 7.30 -7.86
N ARG A 176 -7.87 7.92 -6.90
CA ARG A 176 -8.38 8.24 -5.57
C ARG A 176 -8.01 9.66 -5.19
N ASN A 177 -8.79 10.25 -4.29
CA ASN A 177 -8.44 11.55 -3.76
C ASN A 177 -7.05 11.52 -3.13
N ARG A 178 -6.28 12.60 -3.32
CA ARG A 178 -4.94 12.79 -2.77
C ARG A 178 -4.01 11.62 -3.04
N GLU A 179 -4.08 11.08 -4.26
CA GLU A 179 -3.29 9.92 -4.63
C GLU A 179 -1.82 10.28 -4.79
N VAL A 180 -0.97 9.52 -4.09
CA VAL A 180 0.48 9.56 -4.22
C VAL A 180 0.97 8.25 -4.81
N VAL A 181 1.89 8.36 -5.77
CA VAL A 181 2.64 7.24 -6.34
C VAL A 181 4.09 7.32 -5.89
N ILE A 182 4.65 6.19 -5.45
CA ILE A 182 6.07 6.06 -5.12
C ILE A 182 6.63 4.90 -5.95
N MET A 183 7.75 5.10 -6.61
CA MET A 183 8.45 4.10 -7.40
C MET A 183 9.87 3.93 -6.89
N ALA A 184 10.29 2.69 -6.71
CA ALA A 184 11.65 2.34 -6.29
C ALA A 184 12.18 1.15 -7.09
N SER A 185 13.49 1.10 -7.32
CA SER A 185 14.11 -0.11 -7.84
C SER A 185 14.18 -1.19 -6.77
N ASN A 186 14.15 -2.46 -7.19
CA ASN A 186 14.20 -3.61 -6.27
C ASN A 186 15.64 -3.90 -5.82
N SER A 187 16.23 -3.00 -5.02
CA SER A 187 17.52 -3.18 -4.36
C SER A 187 17.39 -3.00 -2.85
N VAL A 188 18.31 -3.58 -2.08
CA VAL A 188 18.28 -3.52 -0.60
C VAL A 188 18.28 -2.08 -0.09
N GLU A 189 19.13 -1.22 -0.66
CA GLU A 189 19.21 0.20 -0.32
C GLU A 189 17.90 0.94 -0.61
N ASN A 190 17.31 0.68 -1.77
CA ASN A 190 16.08 1.32 -2.18
C ASN A 190 14.86 0.84 -1.39
N ILE A 191 14.89 -0.36 -0.81
CA ILE A 191 13.81 -0.82 0.10
C ILE A 191 13.77 0.01 1.38
N GLN A 192 14.91 0.43 1.91
CA GLN A 192 14.96 1.33 3.07
C GLN A 192 14.43 2.72 2.71
N HIS A 193 14.88 3.28 1.59
CA HIS A 193 14.35 4.55 1.08
C HIS A 193 12.85 4.47 0.79
N LEU A 194 12.38 3.33 0.28
CA LEU A 194 10.96 3.10 0.05
C LEU A 194 10.15 3.14 1.35
N ALA A 195 10.62 2.47 2.41
CA ALA A 195 9.97 2.50 3.72
C ALA A 195 9.92 3.92 4.29
N ASP A 196 11.03 4.65 4.18
CA ASP A 196 11.12 6.04 4.63
C ASP A 196 10.18 6.96 3.85
N ALA A 197 10.09 6.77 2.54
CA ALA A 197 9.18 7.51 1.69
C ALA A 197 7.70 7.21 2.01
N ILE A 198 7.36 5.94 2.23
CA ILE A 198 6.02 5.55 2.68
C ILE A 198 5.68 6.24 3.99
N TYR A 199 6.58 6.18 4.98
CA TYR A 199 6.38 6.87 6.26
C TYR A 199 6.17 8.37 6.07
N ALA A 200 7.06 9.03 5.34
CA ALA A 200 7.00 10.48 5.11
C ALA A 200 5.69 10.90 4.44
N VAL A 201 5.25 10.17 3.41
CA VAL A 201 4.00 10.45 2.70
C VAL A 201 2.80 10.24 3.61
N LEU A 202 2.73 9.12 4.34
CA LEU A 202 1.61 8.83 5.23
C LEU A 202 1.52 9.86 6.36
N ARG A 203 2.64 10.22 7.01
CA ARG A 203 2.62 11.25 8.05
C ARG A 203 2.18 12.62 7.51
N ARG A 204 2.69 13.02 6.34
CA ARG A 204 2.28 14.29 5.71
C ARG A 204 0.78 14.29 5.34
N LEU A 205 0.25 13.18 4.81
CA LEU A 205 -1.18 13.02 4.53
C LEU A 205 -2.03 13.14 5.81
N ILE A 206 -1.61 12.47 6.89
CA ILE A 206 -2.33 12.48 8.17
C ILE A 206 -2.17 13.84 8.87
N ASP A 207 -0.94 14.30 9.07
CA ASP A 207 -0.66 15.45 9.94
C ASP A 207 -0.95 16.80 9.28
N ARG A 208 -0.76 16.91 7.96
CA ARG A 208 -0.93 18.17 7.23
C ARG A 208 -2.24 18.28 6.48
N LEU A 209 -2.69 17.16 5.88
CA LEU A 209 -3.90 17.15 5.08
C LEU A 209 -5.11 16.53 5.80
N GLY A 210 -4.94 16.09 7.07
CA GLY A 210 -6.00 15.57 7.91
C GLY A 210 -6.62 14.26 7.40
N VAL A 211 -5.85 13.43 6.67
CA VAL A 211 -6.31 12.13 6.20
C VAL A 211 -6.53 11.21 7.39
N GLN A 212 -7.73 10.67 7.52
CA GLN A 212 -8.12 9.78 8.61
C GLN A 212 -8.15 8.30 8.20
N SER A 213 -8.40 8.03 6.93
CA SER A 213 -8.49 6.68 6.38
C SER A 213 -7.87 6.64 4.99
N PHE A 214 -7.11 5.60 4.69
CA PHE A 214 -6.41 5.47 3.42
C PHE A 214 -6.30 4.02 2.96
N ASN A 215 -6.12 3.81 1.67
CA ASN A 215 -5.59 2.58 1.11
C ASN A 215 -4.14 2.78 0.69
N MET A 216 -3.30 1.80 0.98
CA MET A 216 -1.97 1.66 0.40
C MET A 216 -1.86 0.30 -0.30
N ALA A 217 -1.23 0.28 -1.46
CA ALA A 217 -0.89 -0.96 -2.16
C ALA A 217 0.56 -0.89 -2.65
N ILE A 218 1.33 -1.95 -2.44
CA ILE A 218 2.71 -2.12 -2.90
C ILE A 218 2.73 -3.30 -3.87
N ALA A 219 2.84 -3.01 -5.15
CA ALA A 219 3.04 -4.01 -6.19
C ALA A 219 4.54 -4.25 -6.38
N LEU A 220 4.96 -5.51 -6.36
CA LEU A 220 6.34 -5.92 -6.56
C LEU A 220 6.48 -6.64 -7.92
N PRO A 221 7.69 -6.63 -8.51
CA PRO A 221 8.01 -7.53 -9.61
C PRO A 221 7.81 -9.00 -9.20
N PRO A 222 7.60 -9.91 -10.16
CA PRO A 222 7.43 -11.32 -9.85
C PRO A 222 8.67 -11.93 -9.19
N LEU A 223 8.42 -12.94 -8.34
CA LEU A 223 9.44 -13.60 -7.49
C LEU A 223 10.30 -14.61 -8.23
N GLY A 224 10.05 -14.85 -9.49
CA GLY A 224 10.79 -15.83 -10.31
C GLY A 224 10.51 -15.65 -11.81
N PRO A 225 11.02 -16.54 -12.65
CA PRO A 225 10.82 -16.48 -14.09
C PRO A 225 9.33 -16.53 -14.46
N THR A 226 8.94 -15.65 -15.40
CA THR A 226 7.60 -15.58 -15.97
C THR A 226 7.69 -15.68 -17.50
N THR A 227 6.59 -15.99 -18.15
CA THR A 227 6.50 -16.03 -19.61
C THR A 227 6.43 -14.64 -20.24
N GLU A 228 5.84 -13.71 -19.49
CA GLU A 228 5.71 -12.31 -19.89
C GLU A 228 6.89 -11.45 -19.40
N SER A 229 7.18 -10.38 -20.14
CA SER A 229 8.24 -9.43 -19.79
C SER A 229 7.83 -8.50 -18.66
N TRP A 230 8.71 -8.36 -17.67
CA TRP A 230 8.64 -7.40 -16.57
C TRP A 230 9.78 -6.38 -16.60
N GLN A 231 10.40 -6.25 -17.75
CA GLN A 231 11.53 -5.34 -17.90
C GLN A 231 11.16 -3.89 -17.54
N GLY A 232 11.89 -3.34 -16.57
CA GLY A 232 11.70 -1.96 -16.10
C GLY A 232 10.54 -1.78 -15.12
N PHE A 233 9.84 -2.85 -14.71
CA PHE A 233 8.80 -2.74 -13.71
C PHE A 233 9.42 -2.55 -12.32
N PRO A 234 9.12 -1.43 -11.63
CA PRO A 234 9.69 -1.14 -10.31
C PRO A 234 8.89 -1.81 -9.19
N ILE A 235 9.30 -1.58 -7.95
CA ILE A 235 8.36 -1.62 -6.83
C ILE A 235 7.50 -0.36 -6.94
N LEU A 236 6.18 -0.56 -7.00
CA LEU A 236 5.21 0.51 -7.21
C LEU A 236 4.27 0.60 -6.02
N VAL A 237 4.32 1.73 -5.32
CA VAL A 237 3.39 2.03 -4.22
C VAL A 237 2.36 3.04 -4.67
N ARG A 238 1.12 2.82 -4.29
CA ARG A 238 0.02 3.78 -4.44
C ARG A 238 -0.66 3.98 -3.11
N ILE A 239 -0.83 5.22 -2.72
CA ILE A 239 -1.53 5.63 -1.49
C ILE A 239 -2.66 6.56 -1.89
N GLY A 240 -3.87 6.30 -1.41
CA GLY A 240 -5.03 7.14 -1.70
C GLY A 240 -5.89 7.38 -0.47
N ASP A 241 -6.34 8.61 -0.32
CA ASP A 241 -7.25 9.04 0.75
C ASP A 241 -8.64 8.43 0.55
N ARG A 242 -9.27 7.98 1.64
CA ARG A 242 -10.63 7.42 1.67
C ARG A 242 -11.62 8.31 2.43
N GLY A 243 -11.17 9.49 2.84
CA GLY A 243 -11.98 10.48 3.54
C GLY A 243 -12.08 10.26 5.04
N SER A 244 -13.10 10.85 5.65
CA SER A 244 -13.30 10.79 7.09
C SER A 244 -13.75 9.39 7.55
N ALA A 245 -13.05 8.84 8.54
CA ALA A 245 -13.35 7.52 9.09
C ALA A 245 -14.72 7.46 9.80
N LEU A 246 -15.19 8.59 10.33
CA LEU A 246 -16.44 8.70 11.10
C LEU A 246 -17.69 8.99 10.24
N THR A 247 -17.56 9.05 8.91
CA THR A 247 -18.70 9.30 8.04
C THR A 247 -19.28 8.03 7.46
N ASN A 248 -20.60 7.92 7.46
CA ASN A 248 -21.33 6.85 6.79
C ASN A 248 -21.48 7.06 5.28
N ARG A 249 -21.01 8.20 4.73
CA ARG A 249 -21.05 8.44 3.29
C ARG A 249 -20.11 7.50 2.57
N ASN A 250 -20.64 6.80 1.56
CA ASN A 250 -19.82 6.00 0.68
C ASN A 250 -19.17 6.89 -0.38
N ASP A 251 -17.87 6.66 -0.63
CA ASP A 251 -17.12 7.32 -1.71
C ASP A 251 -17.03 6.45 -2.98
N LEU A 252 -17.70 5.28 -2.97
CA LEU A 252 -17.78 4.38 -4.11
C LEU A 252 -18.94 4.79 -5.02
N GLY A 253 -18.63 5.14 -6.26
CA GLY A 253 -19.61 5.45 -7.29
C GLY A 253 -19.66 4.35 -8.38
N ALA A 254 -20.73 4.35 -9.18
CA ALA A 254 -20.91 3.37 -10.25
C ALA A 254 -19.76 3.35 -11.28
N MET A 255 -19.09 4.49 -11.50
CA MET A 255 -17.93 4.58 -12.39
C MET A 255 -16.75 3.71 -11.97
N GLU A 256 -16.66 3.34 -10.69
CA GLU A 256 -15.60 2.45 -10.21
C GLU A 256 -15.73 1.01 -10.72
N LEU A 257 -16.94 0.59 -11.10
CA LEU A 257 -17.16 -0.67 -11.81
C LEU A 257 -16.39 -0.72 -13.14
N TYR A 258 -16.11 0.45 -13.70
CA TYR A 258 -15.32 0.63 -14.94
C TYR A 258 -13.89 1.10 -14.66
N GLY A 259 -13.43 1.04 -13.41
CA GLY A 259 -12.08 1.40 -13.00
C GLY A 259 -11.81 2.90 -12.96
N THR A 260 -12.86 3.73 -12.91
CA THR A 260 -12.76 5.20 -12.88
C THR A 260 -13.25 5.72 -11.54
N GLY A 261 -12.37 6.40 -10.80
CA GLY A 261 -12.73 7.08 -9.55
C GLY A 261 -13.33 8.47 -9.79
N VAL A 262 -14.07 8.97 -8.79
CA VAL A 262 -14.49 10.37 -8.74
C VAL A 262 -13.51 11.12 -7.84
N ILE A 263 -12.87 12.15 -8.37
CA ILE A 263 -11.79 12.88 -7.72
C ILE A 263 -12.24 14.32 -7.47
N SER A 264 -12.07 14.80 -6.24
CA SER A 264 -12.40 16.17 -5.84
C SER A 264 -11.18 17.00 -5.44
N ALA A 265 -10.03 16.35 -5.19
CA ALA A 265 -8.80 17.03 -4.77
C ALA A 265 -7.94 17.39 -5.98
N ASP A 266 -7.46 18.63 -6.06
CA ASP A 266 -6.50 19.07 -7.05
C ASP A 266 -5.11 18.48 -6.71
N PRO A 267 -4.44 17.75 -7.62
CA PRO A 267 -3.14 17.17 -7.37
C PRO A 267 -2.03 18.20 -7.10
N PHE A 268 -2.15 19.42 -7.62
CA PHE A 268 -1.19 20.49 -7.35
C PHE A 268 -1.32 21.02 -5.92
N GLU A 269 -2.54 21.23 -5.42
CA GLU A 269 -2.78 21.60 -4.01
C GLU A 269 -2.32 20.49 -3.07
N VAL A 270 -2.52 19.22 -3.43
CA VAL A 270 -2.03 18.07 -2.66
C VAL A 270 -0.51 18.05 -2.61
N ALA A 271 0.18 18.27 -3.75
CA ALA A 271 1.65 18.31 -3.80
C ALA A 271 2.20 19.43 -2.91
N GLU A 272 1.59 20.61 -2.94
CA GLU A 272 1.96 21.76 -2.10
C GLU A 272 1.83 21.42 -0.60
N GLY A 273 0.72 20.82 -0.21
CA GLY A 273 0.49 20.40 1.19
C GLY A 273 1.42 19.27 1.68
N LEU A 274 1.94 18.47 0.77
CA LEU A 274 2.84 17.35 1.09
C LEU A 274 4.34 17.72 1.07
N ARG A 275 4.73 18.90 0.61
CA ARG A 275 6.11 19.40 0.67
C ARG A 275 6.39 20.07 2.00
#